data_42b8e66a2ac44d8597cb802e1622e605
#
_entry.id   42b8e66a2ac44d8597cb802e1622e605
#
_cell.length_a   1.000
_cell.length_b   1.000
_cell.length_c   1.000
_cell.angle_alpha   90.00
_cell.angle_beta   90.00
_cell.angle_gamma   90.00
#
_symmetry.space_group_name_H-M   'P 1'
#
loop_
_entity.id
_entity.type
_entity.pdbx_description
1 polymer ?
#
loop_
_entity_poly.entity_id
_entity_poly.type
_entity_poly.pdbx_seq_one_letter_code
_entity_poly.pdbx_strand_id
1 'polypeptide(L)'
;MKKRLLGINVGVGYDCPKNELIKMIASAGFDACFLNWSPELPLEECAEQIAKSGLIFQSIHGPFKQVQTLWDEGEEGEQYTDVMIQCLRDCRRFDVPVMIVHPIKGMDKHVPNELGLTRFARLVEEAEKTNVKLAFENVEGIEYLDAIMRRFGASGSVGFCWDTGHEMCYNFSEDVMAKYGEKLIATHFNDNMRMHDPNVVTWHDDLHLLPFDGKADWQGIMNRIARHGYEGILTFELTIKNKPDKHYHDAYAAWSAEEYYARAYERAQRVAALAEI
;
A
#
# COMPACT_ATOMS: atom_id res chain seq x y z
N MET A 1 5.21 26.44 -5.46
CA MET A 1 5.17 24.99 -5.83
C MET A 1 3.73 24.50 -5.79
N LYS A 2 3.37 23.47 -6.58
CA LYS A 2 2.03 22.87 -6.54
C LYS A 2 1.85 22.10 -5.23
N LYS A 3 0.75 22.31 -4.50
CA LYS A 3 0.43 21.57 -3.27
C LYS A 3 0.44 20.06 -3.56
N ARG A 4 1.15 19.27 -2.77
CA ARG A 4 1.13 17.80 -2.85
C ARG A 4 -0.21 17.29 -2.33
N LEU A 5 -0.84 16.40 -3.07
CA LEU A 5 -2.04 15.72 -2.61
C LEU A 5 -1.67 14.63 -1.60
N LEU A 6 -2.50 14.48 -0.56
CA LEU A 6 -2.29 13.55 0.55
C LEU A 6 -3.42 12.53 0.58
N GLY A 7 -3.07 11.25 0.69
CA GLY A 7 -4.00 10.14 0.80
C GLY A 7 -3.77 9.29 2.04
N ILE A 8 -4.79 8.53 2.45
CA ILE A 8 -4.70 7.62 3.60
C ILE A 8 -5.62 6.40 3.41
N ASN A 9 -5.30 5.29 4.08
CA ASN A 9 -6.18 4.12 4.13
C ASN A 9 -7.45 4.37 4.94
N VAL A 10 -8.56 3.82 4.46
CA VAL A 10 -9.81 3.74 5.21
C VAL A 10 -9.75 2.53 6.15
N GLY A 11 -9.96 2.74 7.44
CA GLY A 11 -10.02 1.64 8.39
C GLY A 11 -8.69 1.30 9.05
N VAL A 12 -8.07 2.30 9.62
CA VAL A 12 -6.81 2.18 10.40
C VAL A 12 -6.91 1.28 11.65
N GLY A 13 -8.06 0.69 11.91
CA GLY A 13 -8.25 -0.26 13.02
C GLY A 13 -9.39 0.06 13.96
N TYR A 14 -10.08 1.19 13.79
CA TYR A 14 -11.30 1.52 14.53
C TYR A 14 -12.47 0.63 14.10
N ASP A 15 -13.28 0.22 15.08
CA ASP A 15 -14.57 -0.45 14.84
C ASP A 15 -15.64 0.61 14.54
N CYS A 16 -15.67 1.03 13.28
CA CYS A 16 -16.55 2.08 12.78
C CYS A 16 -16.92 1.78 11.31
N PRO A 17 -18.16 2.07 10.90
CA PRO A 17 -18.58 1.91 9.50
C PRO A 17 -17.65 2.67 8.54
N LYS A 18 -17.32 2.04 7.39
CA LYS A 18 -16.42 2.63 6.39
C LYS A 18 -16.87 4.02 5.94
N ASN A 19 -18.19 4.21 5.75
CA ASN A 19 -18.76 5.48 5.33
C ASN A 19 -18.50 6.62 6.34
N GLU A 20 -18.50 6.32 7.63
CA GLU A 20 -18.17 7.31 8.67
C GLU A 20 -16.67 7.62 8.67
N LEU A 21 -15.81 6.59 8.55
CA LEU A 21 -14.36 6.80 8.44
C LEU A 21 -14.00 7.65 7.21
N ILE A 22 -14.66 7.43 6.06
CA ILE A 22 -14.46 8.23 4.85
C ILE A 22 -14.80 9.72 5.09
N LYS A 23 -15.88 10.00 5.80
CA LYS A 23 -16.25 11.38 6.18
C LYS A 23 -15.19 12.03 7.09
N MET A 24 -14.68 11.27 8.07
CA MET A 24 -13.65 11.73 8.98
C MET A 24 -12.33 12.04 8.23
N ILE A 25 -11.94 11.19 7.28
CA ILE A 25 -10.77 11.42 6.41
C ILE A 25 -10.91 12.74 5.64
N ALA A 26 -12.08 12.99 5.01
CA ALA A 26 -12.34 14.21 4.30
C ALA A 26 -12.34 15.43 5.24
N SER A 27 -12.96 15.30 6.42
CA SER A 27 -13.01 16.36 7.45
C SER A 27 -11.62 16.69 8.01
N ALA A 28 -10.72 15.71 8.10
CA ALA A 28 -9.34 15.92 8.51
C ALA A 28 -8.52 16.72 7.48
N GLY A 29 -8.94 16.72 6.20
CA GLY A 29 -8.33 17.51 5.12
C GLY A 29 -7.54 16.70 4.10
N PHE A 30 -7.58 15.36 4.14
CA PHE A 30 -6.99 14.52 3.09
C PHE A 30 -7.66 14.76 1.74
N ASP A 31 -6.90 14.60 0.67
CA ASP A 31 -7.36 14.78 -0.71
C ASP A 31 -7.82 13.44 -1.33
N ALA A 32 -7.36 12.31 -0.79
CA ALA A 32 -7.58 10.97 -1.34
C ALA A 32 -7.66 9.88 -0.26
N CYS A 33 -8.22 8.75 -0.63
CA CYS A 33 -8.19 7.55 0.20
C CYS A 33 -8.08 6.27 -0.63
N PHE A 34 -7.77 5.15 0.05
CA PHE A 34 -7.85 3.83 -0.52
C PHE A 34 -8.53 2.83 0.43
N LEU A 35 -9.00 1.74 -0.12
CA LEU A 35 -9.67 0.65 0.57
C LEU A 35 -8.93 -0.67 0.37
N ASN A 36 -8.96 -1.52 1.39
CA ASN A 36 -8.59 -2.92 1.27
C ASN A 36 -9.78 -3.70 0.72
N TRP A 37 -9.60 -4.37 -0.40
CA TRP A 37 -10.65 -5.13 -1.07
C TRP A 37 -10.93 -6.47 -0.38
N SER A 38 -12.20 -6.83 -0.32
CA SER A 38 -12.67 -8.19 -0.07
C SER A 38 -14.01 -8.39 -0.79
N PRO A 39 -14.44 -9.64 -1.04
CA PRO A 39 -15.74 -9.91 -1.64
C PRO A 39 -16.93 -9.35 -0.85
N GLU A 40 -16.77 -9.19 0.47
CA GLU A 40 -17.81 -8.70 1.38
C GLU A 40 -17.79 -7.18 1.55
N LEU A 41 -16.80 -6.49 0.97
CA LEU A 41 -16.71 -5.04 1.07
C LEU A 41 -17.92 -4.39 0.38
N PRO A 42 -18.68 -3.50 1.06
CA PRO A 42 -19.77 -2.74 0.43
C PRO A 42 -19.17 -1.63 -0.47
N LEU A 43 -18.50 -2.07 -1.54
CA LEU A 43 -17.64 -1.21 -2.36
C LEU A 43 -18.42 -0.09 -3.05
N GLU A 44 -19.67 -0.36 -3.49
CA GLU A 44 -20.54 0.63 -4.11
C GLU A 44 -20.88 1.77 -3.15
N GLU A 45 -21.28 1.43 -1.91
CA GLU A 45 -21.59 2.41 -0.87
C GLU A 45 -20.34 3.23 -0.50
N CYS A 46 -19.18 2.58 -0.42
CA CYS A 46 -17.91 3.25 -0.14
C CYS A 46 -17.55 4.22 -1.27
N ALA A 47 -17.63 3.79 -2.53
CA ALA A 47 -17.30 4.62 -3.69
C ALA A 47 -18.23 5.85 -3.77
N GLU A 48 -19.54 5.66 -3.55
CA GLU A 48 -20.48 6.79 -3.45
C GLU A 48 -20.11 7.77 -2.32
N GLN A 49 -19.76 7.25 -1.14
CA GLN A 49 -19.40 8.11 -0.02
C GLN A 49 -18.09 8.86 -0.28
N ILE A 50 -17.08 8.22 -0.91
CA ILE A 50 -15.83 8.86 -1.32
C ILE A 50 -16.13 10.03 -2.26
N ALA A 51 -16.96 9.80 -3.30
CA ALA A 51 -17.37 10.84 -4.24
C ALA A 51 -18.15 11.98 -3.56
N LYS A 52 -19.11 11.65 -2.69
CA LYS A 52 -19.89 12.64 -1.90
C LYS A 52 -19.00 13.47 -0.97
N SER A 53 -17.91 12.91 -0.48
CA SER A 53 -16.95 13.60 0.39
C SER A 53 -15.91 14.41 -0.38
N GLY A 54 -15.91 14.39 -1.71
CA GLY A 54 -14.95 15.11 -2.55
C GLY A 54 -13.54 14.50 -2.54
N LEU A 55 -13.39 13.27 -2.04
CA LEU A 55 -12.12 12.56 -2.03
C LEU A 55 -11.84 11.88 -3.38
N ILE A 56 -10.58 11.73 -3.71
CA ILE A 56 -10.12 10.90 -4.82
C ILE A 56 -10.07 9.44 -4.33
N PHE A 57 -10.78 8.55 -5.01
CA PHE A 57 -10.61 7.10 -4.81
C PHE A 57 -9.38 6.64 -5.59
N GLN A 58 -8.20 6.76 -4.97
CA GLN A 58 -6.94 6.68 -5.69
C GLN A 58 -6.50 5.27 -6.00
N SER A 59 -6.78 4.32 -5.11
CA SER A 59 -6.38 2.92 -5.28
C SER A 59 -7.25 1.98 -4.45
N ILE A 60 -7.20 0.71 -4.82
CA ILE A 60 -7.67 -0.41 -4.01
C ILE A 60 -6.45 -1.28 -3.69
N HIS A 61 -6.28 -1.59 -2.41
CA HIS A 61 -5.35 -2.64 -2.01
C HIS A 61 -5.98 -3.99 -2.32
N GLY A 62 -5.37 -4.72 -3.25
CA GLY A 62 -5.83 -6.04 -3.66
C GLY A 62 -5.77 -7.05 -2.51
N PRO A 63 -6.51 -8.15 -2.61
CA PRO A 63 -6.45 -9.21 -1.62
C PRO A 63 -5.03 -9.79 -1.58
N PHE A 64 -4.49 -10.02 -0.37
CA PHE A 64 -3.12 -10.51 -0.20
C PHE A 64 -3.00 -11.71 0.74
N LYS A 65 -4.08 -12.09 1.43
CA LYS A 65 -4.02 -13.14 2.48
C LYS A 65 -3.51 -14.48 1.99
N GLN A 66 -3.75 -14.82 0.73
CA GLN A 66 -3.38 -16.09 0.10
C GLN A 66 -2.54 -15.88 -1.17
N VAL A 67 -1.91 -14.73 -1.35
CA VAL A 67 -1.15 -14.42 -2.57
C VAL A 67 0.02 -15.37 -2.82
N GLN A 68 0.56 -16.01 -1.77
CA GLN A 68 1.58 -17.07 -1.90
C GLN A 68 1.10 -18.25 -2.75
N THR A 69 -0.21 -18.55 -2.75
CA THR A 69 -0.75 -19.66 -3.56
C THR A 69 -0.59 -19.44 -5.07
N LEU A 70 -0.37 -18.21 -5.50
CA LEU A 70 -0.08 -17.92 -6.91
C LEU A 70 1.23 -18.59 -7.38
N TRP A 71 2.15 -18.88 -6.45
CA TRP A 71 3.43 -19.49 -6.73
C TRP A 71 3.42 -21.02 -6.51
N ASP A 72 2.35 -21.56 -5.90
CA ASP A 72 2.22 -22.95 -5.54
C ASP A 72 1.42 -23.75 -6.59
N GLU A 73 1.72 -25.03 -6.74
CA GLU A 73 0.90 -25.93 -7.56
C GLU A 73 -0.50 -26.13 -6.94
N GLY A 74 -1.49 -26.40 -7.78
CA GLY A 74 -2.84 -26.74 -7.36
C GLY A 74 -3.90 -25.69 -7.74
N GLU A 75 -5.16 -26.03 -7.43
CA GLU A 75 -6.33 -25.24 -7.81
C GLU A 75 -6.46 -23.94 -7.00
N GLU A 76 -5.94 -23.89 -5.79
CA GLU A 76 -6.04 -22.72 -4.93
C GLU A 76 -5.40 -21.46 -5.56
N GLY A 77 -4.27 -21.64 -6.24
CA GLY A 77 -3.61 -20.55 -6.97
C GLY A 77 -4.43 -20.06 -8.17
N GLU A 78 -5.12 -20.95 -8.87
CA GLU A 78 -6.02 -20.56 -9.97
C GLU A 78 -7.23 -19.79 -9.43
N GLN A 79 -7.88 -20.31 -8.38
CA GLN A 79 -9.01 -19.65 -7.74
C GLN A 79 -8.62 -18.29 -7.20
N TYR A 80 -7.44 -18.17 -6.58
CA TYR A 80 -6.98 -16.88 -6.05
C TYR A 80 -6.61 -15.88 -7.16
N THR A 81 -6.11 -16.38 -8.29
CA THR A 81 -5.90 -15.55 -9.49
C THR A 81 -7.23 -14.94 -9.95
N ASP A 82 -8.31 -15.74 -9.99
CA ASP A 82 -9.63 -15.26 -10.38
C ASP A 82 -10.21 -14.24 -9.38
N VAL A 83 -9.96 -14.41 -8.09
CA VAL A 83 -10.30 -13.41 -7.04
C VAL A 83 -9.58 -12.08 -7.29
N MET A 84 -8.30 -12.10 -7.63
CA MET A 84 -7.54 -10.89 -7.94
C MET A 84 -8.02 -10.23 -9.23
N ILE A 85 -8.39 -11.03 -10.25
CA ILE A 85 -9.00 -10.52 -11.49
C ILE A 85 -10.35 -9.85 -11.19
N GLN A 86 -11.15 -10.40 -10.29
CA GLN A 86 -12.40 -9.77 -9.86
C GLN A 86 -12.13 -8.41 -9.21
N CYS A 87 -11.12 -8.32 -8.34
CA CYS A 87 -10.71 -7.04 -7.75
C CYS A 87 -10.33 -6.00 -8.82
N LEU A 88 -9.60 -6.39 -9.87
CA LEU A 88 -9.28 -5.50 -11.01
C LEU A 88 -10.54 -5.02 -11.75
N ARG A 89 -11.51 -5.90 -11.96
CA ARG A 89 -12.79 -5.55 -12.59
C ARG A 89 -13.60 -4.59 -11.74
N ASP A 90 -13.56 -4.76 -10.42
CA ASP A 90 -14.17 -3.82 -9.48
C ASP A 90 -13.45 -2.47 -9.48
N CYS A 91 -12.12 -2.43 -9.55
CA CYS A 91 -11.37 -1.19 -9.77
C CYS A 91 -11.89 -0.46 -11.03
N ARG A 92 -12.05 -1.17 -12.15
CA ARG A 92 -12.59 -0.59 -13.38
C ARG A 92 -14.03 -0.10 -13.22
N ARG A 93 -14.89 -0.89 -12.56
CA ARG A 93 -16.30 -0.56 -12.33
C ARG A 93 -16.48 0.75 -11.57
N PHE A 94 -15.59 1.06 -10.64
CA PHE A 94 -15.65 2.24 -9.78
C PHE A 94 -14.62 3.32 -10.16
N ASP A 95 -14.06 3.24 -11.36
CA ASP A 95 -13.05 4.18 -11.89
C ASP A 95 -11.82 4.37 -10.98
N VAL A 96 -11.42 3.30 -10.27
CA VAL A 96 -10.21 3.30 -9.44
C VAL A 96 -9.00 2.99 -10.32
N PRO A 97 -8.03 3.91 -10.43
CA PRO A 97 -6.98 3.80 -11.44
C PRO A 97 -5.87 2.80 -11.11
N VAL A 98 -5.72 2.43 -9.84
CA VAL A 98 -4.60 1.62 -9.36
C VAL A 98 -5.07 0.52 -8.42
N MET A 99 -4.60 -0.70 -8.65
CA MET A 99 -4.67 -1.82 -7.70
C MET A 99 -3.28 -2.06 -7.11
N ILE A 100 -3.15 -2.00 -5.79
CA ILE A 100 -1.91 -2.36 -5.08
C ILE A 100 -1.85 -3.88 -4.95
N VAL A 101 -0.70 -4.46 -5.21
CA VAL A 101 -0.52 -5.92 -5.27
C VAL A 101 0.72 -6.33 -4.52
N HIS A 102 0.55 -7.21 -3.52
CA HIS A 102 1.67 -7.91 -2.92
C HIS A 102 2.19 -8.98 -3.88
N PRO A 103 3.49 -9.03 -4.18
CA PRO A 103 4.09 -10.12 -4.96
C PRO A 103 4.03 -11.48 -4.26
N ILE A 104 4.11 -11.46 -2.94
CA ILE A 104 4.13 -12.62 -2.04
C ILE A 104 3.56 -12.24 -0.68
N LYS A 105 3.27 -13.22 0.15
CA LYS A 105 3.04 -13.08 1.58
C LYS A 105 3.55 -14.30 2.30
N GLY A 106 4.29 -14.08 3.37
CA GLY A 106 4.84 -15.13 4.22
C GLY A 106 6.36 -15.07 4.31
N MET A 107 6.88 -15.58 5.42
CA MET A 107 8.31 -15.56 5.73
C MET A 107 9.03 -16.84 5.30
N ASP A 108 8.30 -17.77 4.67
CA ASP A 108 8.86 -19.01 4.16
C ASP A 108 9.77 -18.74 2.96
N LYS A 109 10.83 -19.53 2.85
CA LYS A 109 11.77 -19.40 1.74
C LYS A 109 11.19 -20.06 0.49
N HIS A 110 10.49 -19.28 -0.30
CA HIS A 110 10.08 -19.68 -1.62
C HIS A 110 11.02 -19.11 -2.68
N VAL A 111 11.00 -19.71 -3.87
CA VAL A 111 11.74 -19.22 -5.02
C VAL A 111 10.71 -18.84 -6.09
N PRO A 112 10.76 -17.63 -6.67
CA PRO A 112 9.90 -17.26 -7.79
C PRO A 112 10.03 -18.29 -8.92
N ASN A 113 8.89 -18.68 -9.52
CA ASN A 113 8.83 -19.71 -10.55
C ASN A 113 7.95 -19.31 -11.74
N GLU A 114 8.01 -20.06 -12.83
CA GLU A 114 7.25 -19.78 -14.06
C GLU A 114 5.73 -19.94 -13.88
N LEU A 115 5.28 -20.79 -12.95
CA LEU A 115 3.86 -20.96 -12.66
C LEU A 115 3.29 -19.66 -12.09
N GLY A 116 3.93 -19.10 -11.08
CA GLY A 116 3.52 -17.82 -10.50
C GLY A 116 3.56 -16.69 -11.53
N LEU A 117 4.65 -16.60 -12.30
CA LEU A 117 4.74 -15.60 -13.38
C LEU A 117 3.64 -15.76 -14.43
N THR A 118 3.19 -16.98 -14.73
CA THR A 118 2.07 -17.23 -15.67
C THR A 118 0.76 -16.70 -15.08
N ARG A 119 0.52 -16.88 -13.78
CA ARG A 119 -0.68 -16.34 -13.11
C ARG A 119 -0.64 -14.82 -13.03
N PHE A 120 0.51 -14.23 -12.71
CA PHE A 120 0.68 -12.77 -12.77
C PHE A 120 0.53 -12.23 -14.19
N ALA A 121 0.91 -12.97 -15.23
CA ALA A 121 0.65 -12.56 -16.62
C ALA A 121 -0.85 -12.36 -16.88
N ARG A 122 -1.71 -13.25 -16.37
CA ARG A 122 -3.18 -13.11 -16.49
C ARG A 122 -3.68 -11.83 -15.81
N LEU A 123 -3.09 -11.45 -14.67
CA LEU A 123 -3.41 -10.17 -14.00
C LEU A 123 -2.98 -8.97 -14.84
N VAL A 124 -1.78 -9.02 -15.41
CA VAL A 124 -1.27 -7.94 -16.29
C VAL A 124 -2.15 -7.79 -17.53
N GLU A 125 -2.52 -8.90 -18.19
CA GLU A 125 -3.45 -8.88 -19.33
C GLU A 125 -4.81 -8.27 -18.98
N GLU A 126 -5.37 -8.61 -17.81
CA GLU A 126 -6.64 -8.03 -17.35
C GLU A 126 -6.47 -6.53 -17.00
N ALA A 127 -5.35 -6.15 -16.41
CA ALA A 127 -5.03 -4.77 -16.11
C ALA A 127 -4.96 -3.91 -17.40
N GLU A 128 -4.36 -4.45 -18.47
CA GLU A 128 -4.33 -3.81 -19.78
C GLU A 128 -5.74 -3.65 -20.39
N LYS A 129 -6.59 -4.69 -20.30
CA LYS A 129 -7.98 -4.65 -20.79
C LYS A 129 -8.84 -3.65 -20.03
N THR A 130 -8.65 -3.55 -18.72
CA THR A 130 -9.45 -2.68 -17.83
C THR A 130 -8.90 -1.27 -17.76
N ASN A 131 -7.69 -1.01 -18.25
CA ASN A 131 -6.95 0.25 -18.08
C ASN A 131 -6.74 0.61 -16.60
N VAL A 132 -6.60 -0.40 -15.73
CA VAL A 132 -6.22 -0.27 -14.32
C VAL A 132 -4.73 -0.61 -14.20
N LYS A 133 -3.97 0.15 -13.43
CA LYS A 133 -2.56 -0.15 -13.21
C LYS A 133 -2.37 -1.08 -12.01
N LEU A 134 -1.46 -2.02 -12.13
CA LEU A 134 -0.97 -2.84 -11.02
C LEU A 134 0.26 -2.15 -10.42
N ALA A 135 0.18 -1.75 -9.16
CA ALA A 135 1.32 -1.24 -8.40
C ALA A 135 1.83 -2.35 -7.48
N PHE A 136 2.92 -3.00 -7.87
CA PHE A 136 3.53 -4.04 -7.05
C PHE A 136 4.31 -3.42 -5.89
N GLU A 137 4.02 -3.89 -4.69
CA GLU A 137 4.56 -3.34 -3.45
C GLU A 137 5.79 -4.11 -2.99
N ASN A 138 6.77 -3.39 -2.43
CA ASN A 138 7.88 -4.02 -1.74
C ASN A 138 7.40 -4.57 -0.39
N VAL A 139 7.37 -5.88 -0.31
CA VAL A 139 7.01 -6.64 0.90
C VAL A 139 8.18 -7.56 1.28
N GLU A 140 7.97 -8.51 2.20
CA GLU A 140 8.91 -9.61 2.39
C GLU A 140 9.14 -10.37 1.07
N GLY A 141 10.34 -10.88 0.85
CA GLY A 141 10.65 -11.61 -0.40
C GLY A 141 10.80 -10.71 -1.62
N ILE A 142 11.74 -9.76 -1.54
CA ILE A 142 12.06 -8.83 -2.64
C ILE A 142 12.35 -9.51 -3.97
N GLU A 143 12.82 -10.76 -3.95
CA GLU A 143 13.08 -11.60 -5.13
C GLU A 143 11.83 -11.85 -5.99
N TYR A 144 10.65 -11.86 -5.37
CA TYR A 144 9.37 -12.00 -6.09
C TYR A 144 9.02 -10.71 -6.83
N LEU A 145 9.23 -9.56 -6.19
CA LEU A 145 9.12 -8.26 -6.86
C LEU A 145 10.12 -8.16 -8.02
N ASP A 146 11.38 -8.57 -7.80
CA ASP A 146 12.42 -8.59 -8.83
C ASP A 146 12.00 -9.45 -10.04
N ALA A 147 11.42 -10.62 -9.82
CA ALA A 147 10.97 -11.52 -10.88
C ALA A 147 9.82 -10.90 -11.69
N ILE A 148 8.82 -10.34 -11.02
CA ILE A 148 7.67 -9.68 -11.63
C ILE A 148 8.11 -8.44 -12.44
N MET A 149 8.90 -7.57 -11.84
CA MET A 149 9.36 -6.35 -12.50
C MET A 149 10.27 -6.64 -13.69
N ARG A 150 11.10 -7.69 -13.62
CA ARG A 150 11.90 -8.14 -14.76
C ARG A 150 11.03 -8.65 -15.91
N ARG A 151 9.96 -9.37 -15.60
CA ARG A 151 9.09 -9.99 -16.62
C ARG A 151 8.10 -9.00 -17.21
N PHE A 152 7.52 -8.12 -16.41
CA PHE A 152 6.37 -7.29 -16.79
C PHE A 152 6.61 -5.78 -16.66
N GLY A 153 7.74 -5.36 -16.13
CA GLY A 153 8.00 -3.93 -15.89
C GLY A 153 8.06 -3.05 -17.16
N ALA A 154 8.10 -3.66 -18.35
CA ALA A 154 7.98 -2.92 -19.61
C ALA A 154 6.52 -2.58 -19.97
N SER A 155 5.52 -3.26 -19.40
CA SER A 155 4.11 -2.94 -19.62
C SER A 155 3.75 -1.59 -19.00
N GLY A 156 2.94 -0.80 -19.72
CA GLY A 156 2.39 0.46 -19.23
C GLY A 156 1.38 0.30 -18.08
N SER A 157 0.88 -0.93 -17.87
CA SER A 157 -0.05 -1.27 -16.79
C SER A 157 0.65 -1.75 -15.51
N VAL A 158 2.00 -1.83 -15.50
CA VAL A 158 2.79 -2.28 -14.35
C VAL A 158 3.62 -1.15 -13.80
N GLY A 159 3.55 -0.94 -12.50
CA GLY A 159 4.33 0.02 -11.75
C GLY A 159 4.69 -0.48 -10.36
N PHE A 160 5.32 0.38 -9.60
CA PHE A 160 5.83 0.13 -8.26
C PHE A 160 5.02 0.91 -7.22
N CYS A 161 4.69 0.26 -6.10
CA CYS A 161 4.22 0.90 -4.88
C CYS A 161 5.34 0.86 -3.85
N TRP A 162 5.76 2.02 -3.36
CA TRP A 162 6.80 2.08 -2.34
C TRP A 162 6.20 2.14 -0.95
N ASP A 163 6.35 1.05 -0.18
CA ASP A 163 6.11 1.04 1.26
C ASP A 163 7.41 1.30 2.02
N THR A 164 7.43 2.41 2.79
CA THR A 164 8.61 2.86 3.53
C THR A 164 8.87 2.05 4.78
N GLY A 165 7.84 1.54 5.43
CA GLY A 165 7.97 0.66 6.59
C GLY A 165 8.45 -0.73 6.22
N HIS A 166 7.92 -1.30 5.11
CA HIS A 166 8.40 -2.58 4.58
C HIS A 166 9.88 -2.51 4.18
N GLU A 167 10.33 -1.40 3.58
CA GLU A 167 11.76 -1.20 3.31
C GLU A 167 12.58 -1.32 4.60
N MET A 168 12.09 -0.78 5.72
CA MET A 168 12.79 -0.78 7.00
C MET A 168 12.74 -2.14 7.73
N CYS A 169 11.65 -2.89 7.62
CA CYS A 169 11.44 -4.11 8.39
C CYS A 169 11.60 -5.41 7.59
N TYR A 170 11.42 -5.37 6.26
CA TYR A 170 11.52 -6.56 5.40
C TYR A 170 12.71 -6.53 4.45
N ASN A 171 13.04 -5.34 3.93
CA ASN A 171 14.05 -5.23 2.89
C ASN A 171 15.42 -4.77 3.41
N PHE A 172 15.69 -4.90 4.71
CA PHE A 172 16.96 -4.57 5.34
C PHE A 172 17.43 -3.13 5.09
N SER A 173 16.49 -2.21 4.91
CA SER A 173 16.76 -0.82 4.50
C SER A 173 17.54 -0.71 3.18
N GLU A 174 17.41 -1.69 2.29
CA GLU A 174 17.92 -1.62 0.93
C GLU A 174 17.18 -0.50 0.18
N ASP A 175 17.90 0.31 -0.59
CA ASP A 175 17.28 1.39 -1.37
C ASP A 175 16.48 0.81 -2.56
N VAL A 176 15.23 0.38 -2.30
CA VAL A 176 14.35 -0.15 -3.33
C VAL A 176 13.96 0.90 -4.37
N MET A 177 14.02 2.18 -4.01
CA MET A 177 13.80 3.28 -4.96
C MET A 177 14.92 3.40 -6.00
N ALA A 178 16.15 3.04 -5.66
CA ALA A 178 17.24 2.97 -6.64
C ALA A 178 16.97 1.92 -7.72
N LYS A 179 16.21 0.86 -7.40
CA LYS A 179 15.83 -0.20 -8.36
C LYS A 179 14.58 0.14 -9.16
N TYR A 180 13.55 0.66 -8.50
CA TYR A 180 12.19 0.74 -9.06
C TYR A 180 11.60 2.15 -9.09
N GLY A 181 12.30 3.18 -8.63
CA GLY A 181 11.78 4.54 -8.53
C GLY A 181 11.27 5.12 -9.86
N GLU A 182 11.86 4.73 -10.99
CA GLU A 182 11.38 5.09 -12.34
C GLU A 182 9.99 4.49 -12.68
N LYS A 183 9.54 3.50 -11.92
CA LYS A 183 8.25 2.84 -12.05
C LYS A 183 7.28 3.18 -10.92
N LEU A 184 7.62 4.15 -10.07
CA LEU A 184 6.80 4.54 -8.94
C LEU A 184 5.47 5.15 -9.39
N ILE A 185 4.36 4.53 -9.00
CA ILE A 185 3.00 5.01 -9.30
C ILE A 185 2.12 5.12 -8.04
N ALA A 186 2.56 4.58 -6.92
CA ALA A 186 1.87 4.66 -5.63
C ALA A 186 2.87 4.66 -4.48
N THR A 187 2.45 5.16 -3.32
CA THR A 187 3.22 5.09 -2.07
C THR A 187 2.34 4.58 -0.96
N HIS A 188 2.92 3.78 -0.04
CA HIS A 188 2.39 3.45 1.27
C HIS A 188 3.38 3.96 2.32
N PHE A 189 3.21 5.21 2.72
CA PHE A 189 4.08 5.84 3.70
C PHE A 189 3.64 5.50 5.11
N ASN A 190 4.55 5.00 5.89
CA ASN A 190 4.38 4.79 7.31
C ASN A 190 5.73 4.86 8.02
N ASP A 191 5.72 5.08 9.33
CA ASP A 191 6.92 5.02 10.13
C ASP A 191 7.10 3.64 10.75
N ASN A 192 8.33 3.32 11.09
CA ASN A 192 8.68 2.01 11.60
C ASN A 192 9.90 2.08 12.52
N MET A 193 10.06 1.11 13.39
CA MET A 193 11.20 1.01 14.33
C MET A 193 12.40 0.24 13.77
N ARG A 194 12.34 -0.18 12.49
CA ARG A 194 13.25 -1.10 11.82
C ARG A 194 13.15 -2.51 12.41
N MET A 195 13.93 -3.42 11.86
CA MET A 195 14.03 -4.79 12.37
C MET A 195 14.49 -4.81 13.82
N HIS A 196 13.80 -5.56 14.67
CA HIS A 196 14.19 -5.77 16.05
C HIS A 196 15.45 -6.65 16.13
N ASP A 197 15.49 -7.73 15.38
CA ASP A 197 16.66 -8.59 15.17
C ASP A 197 17.04 -8.56 13.69
N PRO A 198 18.23 -8.06 13.32
CA PRO A 198 18.64 -7.96 11.91
C PRO A 198 18.80 -9.32 11.21
N ASN A 199 18.78 -10.44 11.98
CA ASN A 199 18.86 -11.78 11.42
C ASN A 199 17.48 -12.44 11.24
N VAL A 200 16.38 -11.79 11.68
CA VAL A 200 15.04 -12.37 11.70
C VAL A 200 14.06 -11.41 11.06
N VAL A 201 13.65 -11.74 9.84
CA VAL A 201 12.53 -11.02 9.20
C VAL A 201 11.21 -11.49 9.81
N THR A 202 10.42 -10.58 10.34
CA THR A 202 9.14 -10.91 10.97
C THR A 202 8.10 -9.82 10.76
N TRP A 203 6.84 -10.22 10.54
CA TRP A 203 5.71 -9.31 10.45
C TRP A 203 5.40 -8.56 11.78
N HIS A 204 6.01 -8.98 12.90
CA HIS A 204 5.90 -8.27 14.18
C HIS A 204 6.63 -6.91 14.15
N ASP A 205 7.56 -6.72 13.22
CA ASP A 205 8.29 -5.46 13.07
C ASP A 205 7.65 -4.51 12.06
N ASP A 206 6.60 -4.97 11.37
CA ASP A 206 5.81 -4.18 10.42
C ASP A 206 4.74 -3.35 11.15
N LEU A 207 5.10 -2.16 11.59
CA LEU A 207 4.33 -1.41 12.58
C LEU A 207 3.31 -0.43 11.99
N HIS A 208 3.56 0.16 10.84
CA HIS A 208 2.69 1.18 10.24
C HIS A 208 2.35 2.34 11.19
N LEU A 209 3.37 2.90 11.87
CA LEU A 209 3.24 4.03 12.78
C LEU A 209 2.94 5.33 12.04
N LEU A 210 2.38 6.31 12.75
CA LEU A 210 2.30 7.68 12.27
C LEU A 210 3.70 8.23 11.95
N PRO A 211 3.83 9.05 10.90
CA PRO A 211 5.10 9.71 10.61
C PRO A 211 5.68 10.44 11.83
N PHE A 212 6.97 10.29 12.03
CA PHE A 212 7.78 10.85 13.14
C PHE A 212 7.57 10.15 14.50
N ASP A 213 6.84 9.05 14.57
CA ASP A 213 6.74 8.25 15.79
C ASP A 213 7.68 7.03 15.78
N GLY A 214 8.39 6.80 14.66
CA GLY A 214 9.40 5.77 14.48
C GLY A 214 10.80 6.31 14.18
N LYS A 215 11.52 5.59 13.32
CA LYS A 215 12.91 5.85 12.94
C LYS A 215 13.10 6.11 11.44
N ALA A 216 12.03 6.40 10.70
CA ALA A 216 12.12 6.71 9.28
C ALA A 216 12.88 8.03 9.05
N ASP A 217 13.78 8.00 8.06
CA ASP A 217 14.44 9.22 7.57
C ASP A 217 13.52 9.94 6.58
N TRP A 218 12.56 10.69 7.08
CA TRP A 218 11.56 11.38 6.26
C TRP A 218 12.18 12.37 5.28
N GLN A 219 13.28 13.04 5.63
CA GLN A 219 13.99 13.92 4.68
C GLN A 219 14.62 13.10 3.55
N GLY A 220 15.28 11.99 3.87
CA GLY A 220 15.84 11.08 2.88
C GLY A 220 14.75 10.43 1.99
N ILE A 221 13.60 10.08 2.57
CA ILE A 221 12.43 9.58 1.82
C ILE A 221 11.97 10.64 0.80
N MET A 222 11.73 11.87 1.22
CA MET A 222 11.26 12.92 0.33
C MET A 222 12.30 13.33 -0.72
N ASN A 223 13.58 13.26 -0.40
CA ASN A 223 14.67 13.46 -1.37
C ASN A 223 14.66 12.37 -2.47
N ARG A 224 14.35 11.11 -2.11
CA ARG A 224 14.20 10.03 -3.11
C ARG A 224 12.96 10.24 -3.97
N ILE A 225 11.83 10.65 -3.40
CA ILE A 225 10.62 11.06 -4.15
C ILE A 225 10.94 12.16 -5.18
N ALA A 226 11.65 13.21 -4.74
CA ALA A 226 12.03 14.32 -5.62
C ALA A 226 12.99 13.88 -6.74
N ARG A 227 13.98 13.05 -6.41
CA ARG A 227 14.96 12.52 -7.38
C ARG A 227 14.31 11.77 -8.53
N HIS A 228 13.25 10.99 -8.26
CA HIS A 228 12.52 10.24 -9.27
C HIS A 228 11.36 11.02 -9.89
N GLY A 229 11.18 12.30 -9.54
CA GLY A 229 10.15 13.15 -10.13
C GLY A 229 8.72 12.68 -9.87
N TYR A 230 8.47 11.94 -8.80
CA TYR A 230 7.13 11.47 -8.51
C TYR A 230 6.23 12.62 -8.05
N GLU A 231 5.21 12.90 -8.85
CA GLU A 231 4.21 13.96 -8.58
C GLU A 231 2.84 13.42 -8.14
N GLY A 232 2.71 12.11 -7.98
CA GLY A 232 1.49 11.46 -7.52
C GLY A 232 1.11 11.80 -6.07
N ILE A 233 0.03 11.20 -5.62
CA ILE A 233 -0.49 11.38 -4.25
C ILE A 233 0.47 10.72 -3.26
N LEU A 234 0.85 11.43 -2.21
CA LEU A 234 1.58 10.85 -1.08
C LEU A 234 0.57 10.14 -0.19
N THR A 235 0.55 8.82 -0.26
CA THR A 235 -0.43 8.00 0.45
C THR A 235 0.20 7.35 1.65
N PHE A 236 -0.50 7.44 2.77
CA PHE A 236 -0.10 6.87 4.05
C PHE A 236 -0.91 5.62 4.33
N GLU A 237 -0.24 4.53 4.69
CA GLU A 237 -0.86 3.30 5.17
C GLU A 237 -0.54 3.11 6.64
N LEU A 238 -1.53 3.34 7.49
CA LEU A 238 -1.35 3.46 8.93
C LEU A 238 -2.28 2.52 9.69
N THR A 239 -1.91 2.19 10.93
CA THR A 239 -2.76 1.41 11.83
C THR A 239 -2.66 1.91 13.27
N ILE A 240 -3.71 1.65 14.06
CA ILE A 240 -3.73 1.85 15.51
C ILE A 240 -3.44 0.55 16.28
N LYS A 241 -3.26 -0.57 15.57
CA LYS A 241 -3.18 -1.89 16.18
C LYS A 241 -1.74 -2.26 16.50
N ASN A 242 -1.47 -2.57 17.76
CA ASN A 242 -0.22 -3.19 18.15
C ASN A 242 -0.02 -4.54 17.45
N LYS A 243 1.22 -4.83 17.09
CA LYS A 243 1.64 -6.20 16.78
C LYS A 243 1.79 -7.00 18.08
N PRO A 244 1.80 -8.34 18.04
CA PRO A 244 2.03 -9.16 19.22
C PRO A 244 3.30 -8.70 19.97
N ASP A 245 3.18 -8.57 21.28
CA ASP A 245 4.25 -8.16 22.21
C ASP A 245 4.89 -6.78 21.89
N LYS A 246 4.21 -5.93 21.12
CA LYS A 246 4.61 -4.54 20.84
C LYS A 246 3.57 -3.57 21.40
N HIS A 247 4.02 -2.42 21.87
CA HIS A 247 3.22 -1.40 22.54
C HIS A 247 3.39 -0.01 21.92
N TYR A 248 3.83 0.05 20.68
CA TYR A 248 4.11 1.33 20.00
C TYR A 248 2.87 2.14 19.66
N HIS A 249 1.70 1.48 19.60
CA HIS A 249 0.42 2.12 19.27
C HIS A 249 -0.44 2.46 20.50
N ASP A 250 0.03 2.19 21.73
CA ASP A 250 -0.77 2.39 22.96
C ASP A 250 -1.29 3.83 23.08
N ALA A 251 -0.49 4.82 22.68
CA ALA A 251 -0.91 6.21 22.68
C ALA A 251 -2.10 6.48 21.74
N TYR A 252 -2.23 5.74 20.64
CA TYR A 252 -3.29 5.91 19.65
C TYR A 252 -4.65 5.38 20.15
N ALA A 253 -4.62 4.40 21.05
CA ALA A 253 -5.84 3.81 21.63
C ALA A 253 -6.65 4.82 22.46
N ALA A 254 -6.03 5.91 22.91
CA ALA A 254 -6.70 6.97 23.66
C ALA A 254 -7.43 7.99 22.76
N TRP A 255 -7.22 7.95 21.44
CA TRP A 255 -7.79 8.93 20.51
C TRP A 255 -9.06 8.42 19.86
N SER A 256 -10.00 9.31 19.58
CA SER A 256 -11.10 9.00 18.68
C SER A 256 -10.58 8.84 17.23
N ALA A 257 -11.42 8.26 16.38
CA ALA A 257 -11.07 8.12 14.95
C ALA A 257 -10.85 9.49 14.28
N GLU A 258 -11.68 10.50 14.62
CA GLU A 258 -11.53 11.87 14.13
C GLU A 258 -10.20 12.48 14.58
N GLU A 259 -9.86 12.31 15.87
CA GLU A 259 -8.59 12.83 16.40
C GLU A 259 -7.40 12.15 15.74
N TYR A 260 -7.46 10.82 15.53
CA TYR A 260 -6.41 10.08 14.85
C TYR A 260 -6.18 10.58 13.41
N TYR A 261 -7.26 10.71 12.61
CA TYR A 261 -7.14 11.19 11.24
C TYR A 261 -6.67 12.65 11.18
N ALA A 262 -7.08 13.50 12.10
CA ALA A 262 -6.57 14.88 12.18
C ALA A 262 -5.06 14.91 12.46
N ARG A 263 -4.57 14.11 13.40
CA ARG A 263 -3.14 13.96 13.70
C ARG A 263 -2.36 13.34 12.54
N ALA A 264 -2.93 12.33 11.90
CA ALA A 264 -2.34 11.72 10.71
C ALA A 264 -2.18 12.74 9.58
N TYR A 265 -3.19 13.59 9.35
CA TYR A 265 -3.12 14.65 8.36
C TYR A 265 -2.04 15.69 8.69
N GLU A 266 -1.96 16.16 9.95
CA GLU A 266 -0.89 17.06 10.40
C GLU A 266 0.51 16.48 10.13
N ARG A 267 0.70 15.19 10.43
CA ARG A 267 1.97 14.49 10.17
C ARG A 267 2.25 14.35 8.68
N ALA A 268 1.24 14.02 7.88
CA ALA A 268 1.34 13.94 6.42
C ALA A 268 1.73 15.29 5.80
N GLN A 269 1.16 16.40 6.27
CA GLN A 269 1.53 17.75 5.84
C GLN A 269 3.00 18.06 6.17
N ARG A 270 3.49 17.67 7.36
CA ARG A 270 4.90 17.84 7.74
C ARG A 270 5.83 17.05 6.82
N VAL A 271 5.46 15.81 6.45
CA VAL A 271 6.22 15.00 5.47
C VAL A 271 6.26 15.73 4.13
N ALA A 272 5.09 16.16 3.61
CA ALA A 272 5.03 16.84 2.32
C ALA A 272 5.87 18.14 2.27
N ALA A 273 5.92 18.88 3.36
CA ALA A 273 6.74 20.10 3.48
C ALA A 273 8.25 19.85 3.36
N LEU A 274 8.75 18.65 3.64
CA LEU A 274 10.16 18.29 3.48
C LEU A 274 10.62 18.25 2.00
N ALA A 275 9.69 18.16 1.05
CA ALA A 275 10.02 18.23 -0.38
C ALA A 275 10.29 19.67 -0.87
N GLU A 276 10.05 20.68 -0.04
CA GLU A 276 10.11 22.08 -0.41
C GLU A 276 11.44 22.75 0.01
N ILE A 277 12.33 22.00 0.66
CA ILE A 277 13.64 22.46 1.11
C ILE A 277 14.72 21.90 0.18
#